data_1f9907328781b22f664a48dab69d6ed9
#
_entry.id   1f9907328781b22f664a48dab69d6ed9
#
_cell.length_a   1.000
_cell.length_b   1.000
_cell.length_c   1.000
_cell.angle_alpha   90.00
_cell.angle_beta   90.00
_cell.angle_gamma   90.00
#
_symmetry.space_group_name_H-M   'P 1'
#
loop_
_entity.id
_entity.type
_entity.pdbx_description
1 polymer ?
#
loop_
_entity_poly.entity_id
_entity_poly.type
_entity_poly.pdbx_seq_one_letter_code
_entity_poly.pdbx_strand_id
1 'polypeptide(L)'
;MKRWTVILLFLIGGGGIVWFWLSRYEDRFDPQIRRVAQHYRLPPSLVKAVVWKESRFDPSVRGRAGEIGLMQVTEVAAQEWADALKLSRYSHEQILDPSTNLHAGSFYLSKVLQRYAATDNPAAYALADYNAGRRNVLRWMSATNAPQARTNSAQFLAVMTYPGTRQYVEQILERRRRYESQFASRP
;
A
#
# COMPACT_ATOMS: atom_id res chain seq x y z
N MET A 1 -16.75 -17.19 42.95
CA MET A 1 -16.67 -15.94 42.17
C MET A 1 -15.23 -15.45 41.90
N LYS A 2 -14.21 -15.69 42.74
CA LYS A 2 -12.86 -15.14 42.60
C LYS A 2 -11.98 -15.68 41.44
N ARG A 3 -12.18 -16.95 40.99
CA ARG A 3 -11.30 -17.56 39.98
C ARG A 3 -11.58 -17.03 38.54
N TRP A 4 -12.83 -16.75 38.22
CA TRP A 4 -13.23 -16.22 36.90
C TRP A 4 -12.81 -14.75 36.69
N THR A 5 -12.80 -13.95 37.77
CA THR A 5 -12.36 -12.55 37.73
C THR A 5 -10.87 -12.44 37.43
N VAL A 6 -10.05 -13.36 37.97
CA VAL A 6 -8.60 -13.40 37.73
C VAL A 6 -8.31 -13.79 36.27
N ILE A 7 -9.02 -14.79 35.73
CA ILE A 7 -8.87 -15.23 34.33
C ILE A 7 -9.25 -14.09 33.37
N LEU A 8 -10.34 -13.35 33.66
CA LEU A 8 -10.77 -12.23 32.83
C LEU A 8 -9.73 -11.08 32.82
N LEU A 9 -9.12 -10.79 33.96
CA LEU A 9 -8.07 -9.79 34.08
C LEU A 9 -6.78 -10.19 33.34
N PHE A 10 -6.43 -11.49 33.33
CA PHE A 10 -5.30 -11.99 32.55
C PHE A 10 -5.56 -11.93 31.04
N LEU A 11 -6.79 -12.20 30.59
CA LEU A 11 -7.17 -12.10 29.16
C LEU A 11 -7.21 -10.65 28.68
N ILE A 12 -7.70 -9.71 29.49
CA ILE A 12 -7.73 -8.28 29.17
C ILE A 12 -6.30 -7.70 29.20
N GLY A 13 -5.51 -8.04 30.21
CA GLY A 13 -4.11 -7.59 30.32
C GLY A 13 -3.22 -8.16 29.20
N GLY A 14 -3.35 -9.45 28.91
CA GLY A 14 -2.61 -10.10 27.82
C GLY A 14 -3.00 -9.56 26.45
N GLY A 15 -4.29 -9.36 26.19
CA GLY A 15 -4.79 -8.77 24.96
C GLY A 15 -4.28 -7.32 24.73
N GLY A 16 -4.26 -6.52 25.78
CA GLY A 16 -3.73 -5.15 25.74
C GLY A 16 -2.22 -5.09 25.42
N ILE A 17 -1.44 -5.99 26.01
CA ILE A 17 0.01 -6.09 25.73
C ILE A 17 0.25 -6.52 24.29
N VAL A 18 -0.43 -7.55 23.81
CA VAL A 18 -0.29 -8.00 22.41
C VAL A 18 -0.70 -6.89 21.43
N TRP A 19 -1.83 -6.22 21.67
CA TRP A 19 -2.27 -5.09 20.85
C TRP A 19 -1.25 -3.95 20.85
N PHE A 20 -0.65 -3.61 22.00
CA PHE A 20 0.39 -2.58 22.14
C PHE A 20 1.64 -2.94 21.31
N TRP A 21 2.11 -4.18 21.36
CA TRP A 21 3.27 -4.62 20.57
C TRP A 21 2.97 -4.65 19.08
N LEU A 22 1.78 -5.11 18.67
CA LEU A 22 1.36 -5.12 17.27
C LEU A 22 1.24 -3.71 16.70
N SER A 23 0.68 -2.76 17.46
CA SER A 23 0.59 -1.36 17.00
C SER A 23 1.98 -0.72 16.89
N ARG A 24 2.89 -0.98 17.83
CA ARG A 24 4.29 -0.51 17.75
C ARG A 24 5.02 -1.07 16.54
N TYR A 25 4.73 -2.31 16.18
CA TYR A 25 5.30 -2.92 14.99
C TYR A 25 4.79 -2.27 13.69
N GLU A 26 3.49 -1.99 13.59
CA GLU A 26 2.91 -1.28 12.44
C GLU A 26 3.41 0.18 12.33
N ASP A 27 3.71 0.84 13.45
CA ASP A 27 4.10 2.26 13.49
C ASP A 27 5.60 2.51 13.29
N ARG A 28 6.41 1.44 13.27
CA ARG A 28 7.89 1.57 13.26
C ARG A 28 8.46 2.32 12.06
N PHE A 29 7.74 2.37 10.94
CA PHE A 29 8.13 3.08 9.73
C PHE A 29 7.38 4.42 9.52
N ASP A 30 6.51 4.83 10.43
CA ASP A 30 5.71 6.05 10.28
C ASP A 30 6.54 7.30 10.00
N PRO A 31 7.70 7.54 10.66
CA PRO A 31 8.53 8.70 10.34
C PRO A 31 9.07 8.68 8.90
N GLN A 32 9.49 7.49 8.39
CA GLN A 32 9.95 7.34 7.01
C GLN A 32 8.79 7.49 6.02
N ILE A 33 7.64 6.88 6.31
CA ILE A 33 6.42 6.96 5.50
C ILE A 33 5.96 8.42 5.36
N ARG A 34 5.96 9.21 6.45
CA ARG A 34 5.63 10.64 6.39
C ARG A 34 6.56 11.39 5.44
N ARG A 35 7.88 11.20 5.57
CA ARG A 35 8.86 11.89 4.73
C ARG A 35 8.70 11.57 3.25
N VAL A 36 8.58 10.28 2.90
CA VAL A 36 8.42 9.89 1.48
C VAL A 36 7.06 10.30 0.93
N ALA A 37 6.00 10.22 1.72
CA ALA A 37 4.67 10.66 1.33
C ALA A 37 4.65 12.16 1.02
N GLN A 38 5.25 12.98 1.88
CA GLN A 38 5.41 14.41 1.62
C GLN A 38 6.23 14.68 0.36
N HIS A 39 7.35 14.00 0.17
CA HIS A 39 8.23 14.15 -1.00
C HIS A 39 7.50 13.86 -2.33
N TYR A 40 6.71 12.77 -2.37
CA TYR A 40 5.98 12.35 -3.57
C TYR A 40 4.53 12.86 -3.62
N ARG A 41 4.12 13.74 -2.72
CA ARG A 41 2.75 14.32 -2.61
C ARG A 41 1.68 13.25 -2.50
N LEU A 42 1.92 12.24 -1.65
CA LEU A 42 1.00 11.14 -1.36
C LEU A 42 0.36 11.32 0.02
N PRO A 43 -0.88 10.84 0.23
CA PRO A 43 -1.39 10.65 1.58
C PRO A 43 -0.54 9.63 2.34
N PRO A 44 0.04 9.95 3.52
CA PRO A 44 0.85 8.98 4.26
C PRO A 44 0.03 7.75 4.70
N SER A 45 -1.27 7.91 4.95
CA SER A 45 -2.21 6.80 5.21
C SER A 45 -2.31 5.80 4.06
N LEU A 46 -2.23 6.28 2.80
CA LEU A 46 -2.23 5.41 1.63
C LEU A 46 -0.92 4.63 1.51
N VAL A 47 0.23 5.30 1.66
CA VAL A 47 1.54 4.63 1.63
C VAL A 47 1.62 3.56 2.71
N LYS A 48 1.21 3.88 3.95
CA LYS A 48 1.18 2.92 5.06
C LYS A 48 0.27 1.72 4.77
N ALA A 49 -0.90 1.95 4.17
CA ALA A 49 -1.84 0.89 3.82
C ALA A 49 -1.29 -0.05 2.72
N VAL A 50 -0.53 0.49 1.76
CA VAL A 50 0.19 -0.33 0.76
C VAL A 50 1.27 -1.16 1.44
N VAL A 51 2.12 -0.57 2.28
CA VAL A 51 3.16 -1.30 3.05
C VAL A 51 2.54 -2.43 3.89
N TRP A 52 1.41 -2.14 4.57
CA TRP A 52 0.67 -3.16 5.30
C TRP A 52 0.21 -4.32 4.41
N LYS A 53 -0.29 -4.03 3.23
CA LYS A 53 -0.81 -5.06 2.31
C LYS A 53 0.30 -5.88 1.68
N GLU A 54 1.40 -5.23 1.26
CA GLU A 54 2.49 -5.85 0.52
C GLU A 54 3.39 -6.73 1.39
N SER A 55 3.76 -6.25 2.58
CA SER A 55 4.79 -6.92 3.39
C SER A 55 4.41 -7.13 4.85
N ARG A 56 3.26 -6.62 5.33
CA ARG A 56 2.98 -6.54 6.77
C ARG A 56 4.11 -5.84 7.55
N PHE A 57 4.71 -4.83 6.94
CA PHE A 57 5.86 -4.08 7.47
C PHE A 57 7.16 -4.90 7.60
N ASP A 58 7.28 -6.05 6.98
CA ASP A 58 8.53 -6.82 6.94
C ASP A 58 9.36 -6.40 5.71
N PRO A 59 10.55 -5.75 5.92
CA PRO A 59 11.38 -5.28 4.83
C PRO A 59 12.11 -6.42 4.11
N SER A 60 12.14 -7.63 4.66
CA SER A 60 12.86 -8.78 4.11
C SER A 60 12.03 -9.60 3.12
N VAL A 61 10.71 -9.29 2.96
CA VAL A 61 9.83 -10.05 2.08
C VAL A 61 10.30 -10.00 0.63
N ARG A 62 10.35 -11.17 0.00
CA ARG A 62 10.60 -11.33 -1.43
C ARG A 62 9.40 -12.00 -2.09
N GLY A 63 8.85 -11.36 -3.12
CA GLY A 63 7.73 -11.89 -3.91
C GLY A 63 8.19 -12.95 -4.91
N ARG A 64 7.23 -13.68 -5.49
CA ARG A 64 7.53 -14.77 -6.43
C ARG A 64 8.03 -14.30 -7.79
N ALA A 65 7.70 -13.08 -8.20
CA ALA A 65 8.15 -12.48 -9.46
C ALA A 65 9.36 -11.53 -9.25
N GLY A 66 10.02 -11.60 -8.09
CA GLY A 66 11.22 -10.81 -7.77
C GLY A 66 10.92 -9.47 -7.13
N GLU A 67 9.69 -9.25 -6.67
CA GLU A 67 9.36 -8.07 -5.88
C GLU A 67 10.08 -8.09 -4.53
N ILE A 68 10.50 -6.93 -4.03
CA ILE A 68 11.31 -6.83 -2.81
C ILE A 68 10.73 -5.82 -1.83
N GLY A 69 10.73 -6.18 -0.55
CA GLY A 69 10.67 -5.31 0.61
C GLY A 69 9.30 -4.76 0.94
N LEU A 70 9.28 -3.63 1.68
CA LEU A 70 8.10 -3.04 2.31
C LEU A 70 6.93 -2.80 1.36
N MET A 71 7.21 -2.34 0.14
CA MET A 71 6.20 -2.03 -0.88
C MET A 71 6.22 -3.03 -2.06
N GLN A 72 6.93 -4.16 -1.94
CA GLN A 72 7.07 -5.20 -2.95
C GLN A 72 7.39 -4.59 -4.33
N VAL A 73 8.50 -3.85 -4.37
CA VAL A 73 8.90 -3.12 -5.57
C VAL A 73 9.54 -4.07 -6.58
N THR A 74 9.04 -4.07 -7.81
CA THR A 74 9.62 -4.84 -8.92
C THR A 74 10.91 -4.20 -9.43
N GLU A 75 11.79 -4.98 -10.07
CA GLU A 75 13.01 -4.46 -10.69
C GLU A 75 12.73 -3.34 -11.69
N VAL A 76 11.69 -3.50 -12.52
CA VAL A 76 11.29 -2.48 -13.51
C VAL A 76 10.87 -1.17 -12.85
N ALA A 77 10.06 -1.23 -11.79
CA ALA A 77 9.62 -0.03 -11.08
C ALA A 77 10.77 0.66 -10.34
N ALA A 78 11.68 -0.13 -9.78
CA ALA A 78 12.87 0.37 -9.11
C ALA A 78 13.88 1.00 -10.07
N GLN A 79 14.09 0.39 -11.24
CA GLN A 79 14.95 0.94 -12.29
C GLN A 79 14.39 2.28 -12.80
N GLU A 80 13.07 2.36 -13.02
CA GLU A 80 12.43 3.61 -13.44
C GLU A 80 12.64 4.74 -12.41
N TRP A 81 12.54 4.43 -11.12
CA TRP A 81 12.86 5.38 -10.05
C TRP A 81 14.33 5.80 -10.07
N ALA A 82 15.25 4.83 -10.22
CA ALA A 82 16.69 5.10 -10.29
C ALA A 82 17.06 5.97 -11.49
N ASP A 83 16.46 5.72 -12.66
CA ASP A 83 16.65 6.50 -13.88
C ASP A 83 16.14 7.95 -13.72
N ALA A 84 14.97 8.11 -13.08
CA ALA A 84 14.41 9.44 -12.79
C ALA A 84 15.32 10.27 -11.87
N LEU A 85 16.06 9.62 -10.98
CA LEU A 85 17.06 10.25 -10.09
C LEU A 85 18.46 10.30 -10.71
N LYS A 86 18.67 9.76 -11.93
CA LYS A 86 19.98 9.66 -12.61
C LYS A 86 21.04 8.94 -11.77
N LEU A 87 20.65 7.87 -11.08
CA LEU A 87 21.56 7.07 -10.27
C LEU A 87 22.47 6.23 -11.18
N SER A 88 23.74 6.59 -11.29
CA SER A 88 24.70 5.96 -12.19
C SER A 88 25.10 4.51 -11.81
N ARG A 89 24.85 4.11 -10.57
CA ARG A 89 25.19 2.79 -10.04
C ARG A 89 24.04 2.26 -9.18
N TYR A 90 22.92 1.91 -9.82
CA TYR A 90 21.81 1.28 -9.14
C TYR A 90 21.88 -0.24 -9.30
N SER A 91 21.56 -0.95 -8.22
CA SER A 91 21.37 -2.41 -8.20
C SER A 91 20.03 -2.71 -7.49
N HIS A 92 19.27 -3.66 -8.01
CA HIS A 92 17.95 -4.01 -7.44
C HIS A 92 18.04 -4.46 -5.97
N GLU A 93 19.14 -5.07 -5.54
CA GLU A 93 19.33 -5.45 -4.13
C GLU A 93 19.34 -4.25 -3.16
N GLN A 94 19.64 -3.04 -3.64
CA GLN A 94 19.57 -1.82 -2.81
C GLN A 94 18.14 -1.51 -2.33
N ILE A 95 17.12 -2.09 -3.00
CA ILE A 95 15.71 -1.98 -2.60
C ILE A 95 15.40 -2.74 -1.30
N LEU A 96 16.29 -3.61 -0.82
CA LEU A 96 16.16 -4.23 0.52
C LEU A 96 16.29 -3.20 1.65
N ASP A 97 17.01 -2.10 1.44
CA ASP A 97 17.01 -1.00 2.40
C ASP A 97 15.59 -0.39 2.51
N PRO A 98 14.99 -0.34 3.71
CA PRO A 98 13.63 0.14 3.90
C PRO A 98 13.38 1.57 3.37
N SER A 99 14.36 2.47 3.52
CA SER A 99 14.23 3.85 3.04
C SER A 99 14.21 3.90 1.52
N THR A 100 15.13 3.21 0.87
CA THR A 100 15.22 3.10 -0.60
C THR A 100 13.95 2.46 -1.17
N ASN A 101 13.44 1.41 -0.52
CA ASN A 101 12.19 0.73 -0.90
C ASN A 101 10.99 1.67 -0.84
N LEU A 102 10.83 2.40 0.27
CA LEU A 102 9.77 3.39 0.43
C LEU A 102 9.85 4.50 -0.62
N HIS A 103 11.07 4.96 -0.98
CA HIS A 103 11.24 5.95 -2.04
C HIS A 103 10.83 5.42 -3.40
N ALA A 104 11.34 4.28 -3.83
CA ALA A 104 11.03 3.69 -5.13
C ALA A 104 9.54 3.32 -5.26
N GLY A 105 8.97 2.66 -4.23
CA GLY A 105 7.56 2.28 -4.21
C GLY A 105 6.62 3.50 -4.20
N SER A 106 6.96 4.54 -3.43
CA SER A 106 6.16 5.78 -3.39
C SER A 106 6.26 6.59 -4.68
N PHE A 107 7.42 6.62 -5.33
CA PHE A 107 7.58 7.20 -6.67
C PHE A 107 6.63 6.52 -7.67
N TYR A 108 6.63 5.21 -7.74
CA TYR A 108 5.75 4.46 -8.64
C TYR A 108 4.28 4.65 -8.29
N LEU A 109 3.91 4.62 -7.00
CA LEU A 109 2.53 4.86 -6.54
C LEU A 109 2.05 6.27 -6.92
N SER A 110 2.88 7.29 -6.76
CA SER A 110 2.57 8.67 -7.18
C SER A 110 2.31 8.76 -8.68
N LYS A 111 3.17 8.13 -9.48
CA LYS A 111 3.03 8.08 -10.94
C LYS A 111 1.72 7.44 -11.38
N VAL A 112 1.35 6.29 -10.79
CA VAL A 112 0.10 5.62 -11.15
C VAL A 112 -1.12 6.38 -10.64
N LEU A 113 -1.06 7.06 -9.49
CA LEU A 113 -2.13 7.94 -9.03
C LEU A 113 -2.40 9.10 -9.98
N GLN A 114 -1.34 9.76 -10.47
CA GLN A 114 -1.46 10.86 -11.42
C GLN A 114 -2.11 10.40 -12.74
N ARG A 115 -1.81 9.17 -13.19
CA ARG A 115 -2.40 8.59 -14.40
C ARG A 115 -3.92 8.53 -14.37
N TYR A 116 -4.49 8.33 -13.19
CA TYR A 116 -5.94 8.19 -12.98
C TYR A 116 -6.59 9.39 -12.30
N ALA A 117 -5.94 10.56 -12.29
CA ALA A 117 -6.40 11.75 -11.58
C ALA A 117 -7.79 12.26 -12.02
N ALA A 118 -8.22 11.93 -13.26
CA ALA A 118 -9.52 12.32 -13.79
C ALA A 118 -10.68 11.38 -13.39
N THR A 119 -10.43 10.35 -12.58
CA THR A 119 -11.48 9.44 -12.08
C THR A 119 -12.06 9.92 -10.74
N ASP A 120 -13.21 9.40 -10.36
CA ASP A 120 -13.87 9.72 -9.07
C ASP A 120 -13.05 9.27 -7.85
N ASN A 121 -12.26 8.20 -8.01
CA ASN A 121 -11.38 7.68 -6.96
C ASN A 121 -10.05 7.18 -7.56
N PRO A 122 -9.10 8.08 -7.84
CA PRO A 122 -7.80 7.72 -8.43
C PRO A 122 -7.08 6.57 -7.74
N ALA A 123 -7.24 6.44 -6.41
CA ALA A 123 -6.59 5.40 -5.64
C ALA A 123 -7.10 3.99 -6.02
N ALA A 124 -8.37 3.82 -6.34
CA ALA A 124 -8.91 2.52 -6.73
C ALA A 124 -8.24 1.98 -8.01
N TYR A 125 -8.11 2.85 -9.02
CA TYR A 125 -7.47 2.50 -10.29
C TYR A 125 -5.95 2.34 -10.16
N ALA A 126 -5.31 3.24 -9.41
CA ALA A 126 -3.87 3.19 -9.20
C ALA A 126 -3.43 1.92 -8.45
N LEU A 127 -4.18 1.51 -7.43
CA LEU A 127 -3.91 0.28 -6.68
C LEU A 127 -4.12 -0.97 -7.56
N ALA A 128 -5.12 -0.95 -8.44
CA ALA A 128 -5.31 -2.01 -9.41
C ALA A 128 -4.15 -2.08 -10.43
N ASP A 129 -3.66 -0.92 -10.89
CA ASP A 129 -2.50 -0.82 -11.78
C ASP A 129 -1.22 -1.31 -11.07
N TYR A 130 -1.04 -0.92 -9.82
CA TYR A 130 0.08 -1.34 -8.98
C TYR A 130 0.16 -2.87 -8.83
N ASN A 131 -0.99 -3.52 -8.60
CA ASN A 131 -1.07 -4.97 -8.35
C ASN A 131 -1.17 -5.83 -9.62
N ALA A 132 -2.00 -5.41 -10.58
CA ALA A 132 -2.30 -6.23 -11.77
C ALA A 132 -1.72 -5.68 -13.08
N GLY A 133 -1.13 -4.48 -13.03
CA GLY A 133 -0.54 -3.81 -14.17
C GLY A 133 -1.55 -3.10 -15.08
N ARG A 134 -1.04 -2.08 -15.77
CA ARG A 134 -1.82 -1.15 -16.60
C ARG A 134 -2.69 -1.84 -17.67
N ARG A 135 -2.19 -2.91 -18.31
CA ARG A 135 -2.93 -3.62 -19.37
C ARG A 135 -4.27 -4.12 -18.84
N ASN A 136 -4.30 -4.69 -17.65
CA ASN A 136 -5.53 -5.21 -17.04
C ASN A 136 -6.49 -4.09 -16.67
N VAL A 137 -5.97 -2.99 -16.10
CA VAL A 137 -6.79 -1.80 -15.76
C VAL A 137 -7.46 -1.23 -17.00
N LEU A 138 -6.73 -1.03 -18.10
CA LEU A 138 -7.30 -0.53 -19.36
C LEU A 138 -8.37 -1.46 -19.90
N ARG A 139 -8.19 -2.78 -19.83
CA ARG A 139 -9.19 -3.77 -20.21
C ARG A 139 -10.48 -3.64 -19.39
N TRP A 140 -10.37 -3.50 -18.05
CA TRP A 140 -11.53 -3.31 -17.19
C TRP A 140 -12.22 -1.96 -17.41
N MET A 141 -11.46 -0.88 -17.62
CA MET A 141 -12.01 0.45 -17.97
C MET A 141 -12.74 0.47 -19.30
N SER A 142 -12.47 -0.49 -20.20
CA SER A 142 -13.08 -0.61 -21.52
C SER A 142 -14.19 -1.68 -21.56
N ALA A 143 -14.63 -2.19 -20.41
CA ALA A 143 -15.64 -3.23 -20.35
C ALA A 143 -17.00 -2.72 -20.89
N THR A 144 -17.55 -3.40 -21.88
CA THR A 144 -18.81 -2.99 -22.58
C THR A 144 -20.03 -3.10 -21.69
N ASN A 145 -20.01 -4.00 -20.71
CA ASN A 145 -21.08 -4.19 -19.73
C ASN A 145 -21.02 -3.18 -18.56
N ALA A 146 -20.03 -2.27 -18.53
CA ALA A 146 -19.91 -1.21 -17.54
C ALA A 146 -19.29 0.05 -18.18
N PRO A 147 -20.04 0.79 -18.99
CA PRO A 147 -19.50 1.93 -19.76
C PRO A 147 -18.93 3.05 -18.90
N GLN A 148 -19.37 3.16 -17.64
CA GLN A 148 -18.85 4.15 -16.68
C GLN A 148 -17.64 3.64 -15.88
N ALA A 149 -17.18 2.40 -16.06
CA ALA A 149 -16.00 1.87 -15.37
C ALA A 149 -14.72 2.71 -15.61
N ARG A 150 -14.72 3.54 -16.65
CA ARG A 150 -13.62 4.46 -16.95
C ARG A 150 -13.48 5.60 -15.93
N THR A 151 -14.56 6.04 -15.32
CA THR A 151 -14.59 7.18 -14.40
C THR A 151 -15.27 6.90 -13.06
N ASN A 152 -16.04 5.81 -12.95
CA ASN A 152 -16.76 5.39 -11.76
C ASN A 152 -16.10 4.14 -11.15
N SER A 153 -15.48 4.33 -9.99
CA SER A 153 -14.70 3.29 -9.31
C SER A 153 -15.54 2.10 -8.84
N ALA A 154 -16.82 2.28 -8.51
CA ALA A 154 -17.69 1.17 -8.11
C ALA A 154 -17.94 0.23 -9.31
N GLN A 155 -18.23 0.78 -10.48
CA GLN A 155 -18.37 -0.02 -11.70
C GLN A 155 -17.03 -0.64 -12.13
N PHE A 156 -15.93 0.09 -12.00
CA PHE A 156 -14.59 -0.42 -12.28
C PHE A 156 -14.25 -1.65 -11.41
N LEU A 157 -14.50 -1.57 -10.11
CA LEU A 157 -14.29 -2.71 -9.21
C LEU A 157 -15.20 -3.90 -9.55
N ALA A 158 -16.46 -3.63 -9.92
CA ALA A 158 -17.42 -4.68 -10.26
C ALA A 158 -17.02 -5.51 -11.49
N VAL A 159 -16.36 -4.90 -12.49
CA VAL A 159 -15.93 -5.58 -13.73
C VAL A 159 -14.54 -6.18 -13.67
N MET A 160 -13.82 -6.04 -12.55
CA MET A 160 -12.52 -6.71 -12.40
C MET A 160 -12.66 -8.22 -12.49
N THR A 161 -11.98 -8.82 -13.45
CA THR A 161 -11.95 -10.28 -13.65
C THR A 161 -10.98 -11.01 -12.72
N TYR A 162 -10.15 -10.26 -11.95
CA TYR A 162 -9.23 -10.80 -10.97
C TYR A 162 -9.74 -10.53 -9.54
N PRO A 163 -10.41 -11.51 -8.89
CA PRO A 163 -10.96 -11.31 -7.53
C PRO A 163 -9.89 -10.92 -6.50
N GLY A 164 -8.67 -11.45 -6.64
CA GLY A 164 -7.54 -11.12 -5.77
C GLY A 164 -7.13 -9.63 -5.86
N THR A 165 -7.13 -9.07 -7.07
CA THR A 165 -6.83 -7.64 -7.26
C THR A 165 -7.95 -6.76 -6.72
N ARG A 166 -9.23 -7.14 -6.90
CA ARG A 166 -10.35 -6.42 -6.29
C ARG A 166 -10.22 -6.39 -4.78
N GLN A 167 -10.02 -7.55 -4.16
CA GLN A 167 -9.82 -7.66 -2.71
C GLN A 167 -8.59 -6.86 -2.22
N TYR A 168 -7.50 -6.85 -3.00
CA TYR A 168 -6.32 -6.03 -2.73
C TYR A 168 -6.68 -4.55 -2.64
N VAL A 169 -7.39 -4.01 -3.64
CA VAL A 169 -7.82 -2.61 -3.67
C VAL A 169 -8.72 -2.29 -2.49
N GLU A 170 -9.77 -3.07 -2.26
CA GLU A 170 -10.75 -2.86 -1.19
C GLU A 170 -10.09 -2.86 0.19
N GLN A 171 -9.20 -3.82 0.46
CA GLN A 171 -8.49 -3.92 1.74
C GLN A 171 -7.57 -2.72 1.99
N ILE A 172 -6.86 -2.22 0.95
CA ILE A 172 -6.01 -1.05 1.10
C ILE A 172 -6.82 0.21 1.35
N LEU A 173 -7.92 0.41 0.60
CA LEU A 173 -8.78 1.58 0.79
C LEU A 173 -9.43 1.59 2.18
N GLU A 174 -9.84 0.44 2.69
CA GLU A 174 -10.34 0.31 4.05
C GLU A 174 -9.24 0.60 5.09
N ARG A 175 -8.05 0.02 4.91
CA ARG A 175 -6.93 0.20 5.83
C ARG A 175 -6.44 1.64 5.83
N ARG A 176 -6.42 2.30 4.67
CA ARG A 176 -6.13 3.73 4.54
C ARG A 176 -7.02 4.57 5.44
N ARG A 177 -8.36 4.36 5.41
CA ARG A 177 -9.31 5.08 6.27
C ARG A 177 -8.99 4.94 7.75
N ARG A 178 -8.58 3.73 8.19
CA ARG A 178 -8.16 3.49 9.59
C ARG A 178 -6.89 4.27 9.96
N TYR A 179 -5.97 4.45 9.01
CA TYR A 179 -4.73 5.19 9.25
C TYR A 179 -4.87 6.71 9.13
N GLU A 180 -5.95 7.23 8.52
CA GLU A 180 -6.14 8.68 8.34
C GLU A 180 -6.15 9.43 9.68
N SER A 181 -6.87 8.95 10.68
CA SER A 181 -6.89 9.54 12.02
C SER A 181 -5.51 9.53 12.70
N GLN A 182 -4.72 8.48 12.48
CA GLN A 182 -3.38 8.33 13.03
C GLN A 182 -2.39 9.36 12.49
N PHE A 183 -2.55 9.73 11.21
CA PHE A 183 -1.72 10.75 10.58
C PHE A 183 -2.25 12.18 10.73
N ALA A 184 -3.52 12.36 11.04
CA ALA A 184 -4.10 13.67 11.35
C ALA A 184 -3.71 14.17 12.75
N SER A 185 -3.54 13.28 13.71
CA SER A 185 -3.32 13.60 15.13
C SER A 185 -1.86 13.74 15.54
N ARG A 186 -0.89 13.44 14.66
CA ARG A 186 0.56 13.52 14.97
C ARG A 186 1.25 14.37 13.90
N PRO A 187 1.71 15.59 14.25
CA PRO A 187 2.50 16.43 13.34
C PRO A 187 3.83 15.80 12.97
#